data_a2741d9ab12e558ac5c14c70fe8856d4
#
_entry.id   a2741d9ab12e558ac5c14c70fe8856d4
#
_cell.length_a   1.000
_cell.length_b   1.000
_cell.length_c   1.000
_cell.angle_alpha   90.00
_cell.angle_beta   90.00
_cell.angle_gamma   90.00
#
_symmetry.space_group_name_H-M   'P 1'
#
loop_
_entity.id
_entity.type
_entity.pdbx_description
1 polymer ?
#
loop_
_entity_poly.entity_id
_entity_poly.type
_entity_poly.pdbx_seq_one_letter_code
_entity_poly.pdbx_strand_id
1 'polypeptide(L)'
;MKTLGIGLIGSGFMGRCHVNAYNSIASIFEVCSRPVLKILADATPELARQQAKALQFEQSTEDWQELVNHPEVDVVDITAPNHLHHPIAVAALNLGKPVSVSYTHLRAHET
;
A
#
# COMPACT_ATOMS: atom_id res chain seq x y z
N MET A 1 -10.32 3.50 19.65
CA MET A 1 -9.11 2.99 18.98
C MET A 1 -8.83 3.82 17.73
N LYS A 2 -7.61 4.23 17.58
CA LYS A 2 -7.20 5.03 16.42
C LYS A 2 -7.05 4.14 15.19
N THR A 3 -7.45 4.63 14.03
CA THR A 3 -7.28 3.90 12.79
C THR A 3 -6.07 4.44 12.02
N LEU A 4 -5.44 3.56 11.25
CA LEU A 4 -4.28 3.90 10.44
C LEU A 4 -4.61 3.53 9.00
N GLY A 5 -4.82 4.52 8.15
CA GLY A 5 -5.19 4.29 6.75
C GLY A 5 -4.02 3.81 5.92
N ILE A 6 -4.18 2.68 5.27
CA ILE A 6 -3.13 2.07 4.43
C ILE A 6 -3.46 2.34 2.97
N GLY A 7 -2.47 2.88 2.24
CA GLY A 7 -2.53 2.98 0.79
C GLY A 7 -1.55 1.99 0.19
N LEU A 8 -2.03 1.05 -0.62
CA LEU A 8 -1.19 0.03 -1.25
C LEU A 8 -1.04 0.35 -2.73
N ILE A 9 0.20 0.41 -3.19
CA ILE A 9 0.51 0.64 -4.60
C ILE A 9 1.11 -0.63 -5.18
N GLY A 10 0.38 -1.23 -6.11
CA GLY A 10 0.74 -2.52 -6.68
C GLY A 10 0.08 -3.66 -5.92
N SER A 11 -0.61 -4.53 -6.65
CA SER A 11 -1.45 -5.56 -6.03
C SER A 11 -1.05 -6.99 -6.37
N GLY A 12 0.16 -7.20 -6.86
CA GLY A 12 0.62 -8.54 -7.18
C GLY A 12 0.81 -9.41 -5.94
N PHE A 13 1.60 -10.45 -6.07
CA PHE A 13 1.80 -11.41 -4.99
C PHE A 13 2.23 -10.74 -3.68
N MET A 14 3.21 -9.83 -3.76
CA MET A 14 3.70 -9.16 -2.55
C MET A 14 2.64 -8.26 -1.93
N GLY A 15 1.81 -7.61 -2.77
CA GLY A 15 0.70 -6.81 -2.24
C GLY A 15 -0.27 -7.65 -1.44
N ARG A 16 -0.59 -8.85 -1.93
CA ARG A 16 -1.47 -9.77 -1.23
C ARG A 16 -0.87 -10.24 0.09
N CYS A 17 0.44 -10.49 0.11
CA CYS A 17 1.12 -10.88 1.33
C CYS A 17 1.05 -9.77 2.38
N HIS A 18 1.21 -8.52 1.96
CA HIS A 18 1.13 -7.39 2.85
C HIS A 18 -0.28 -7.24 3.43
N VAL A 19 -1.31 -7.41 2.60
CA VAL A 19 -2.69 -7.33 3.08
C VAL A 19 -2.96 -8.41 4.11
N ASN A 20 -2.49 -9.63 3.88
CA ASN A 20 -2.64 -10.71 4.85
C ASN A 20 -1.94 -10.37 6.16
N ALA A 21 -0.77 -9.75 6.10
CA ALA A 21 -0.04 -9.35 7.29
C ALA A 21 -0.83 -8.30 8.10
N TYR A 22 -1.39 -7.29 7.42
CA TYR A 22 -2.21 -6.29 8.11
C TYR A 22 -3.41 -6.91 8.79
N ASN A 23 -4.09 -7.81 8.09
CA ASN A 23 -5.26 -8.48 8.67
C ASN A 23 -4.89 -9.36 9.85
N SER A 24 -3.74 -10.02 9.78
CA SER A 24 -3.27 -10.88 10.87
C SER A 24 -2.92 -10.06 12.11
N ILE A 25 -2.25 -8.94 11.92
CA ILE A 25 -1.90 -8.07 13.04
C ILE A 25 -3.16 -7.58 13.75
N ALA A 26 -4.15 -7.17 12.98
CA ALA A 26 -5.39 -6.66 13.55
C ALA A 26 -6.13 -7.72 14.36
N SER A 27 -5.98 -9.00 14.00
CA SER A 27 -6.69 -10.07 14.70
C SER A 27 -5.91 -10.66 15.87
N ILE A 28 -4.57 -10.56 15.85
CA ILE A 28 -3.72 -11.19 16.86
C ILE A 28 -3.38 -10.24 18.00
N PHE A 29 -3.15 -8.97 17.69
CA PHE A 29 -2.69 -8.00 18.69
C PHE A 29 -3.74 -6.92 18.92
N GLU A 30 -3.90 -6.55 20.18
CA GLU A 30 -4.65 -5.35 20.52
C GLU A 30 -3.69 -4.17 20.35
N VAL A 31 -3.66 -3.63 19.13
CA VAL A 31 -2.74 -2.54 18.84
C VAL A 31 -3.39 -1.19 19.09
N CYS A 32 -2.58 -0.19 19.40
CA CYS A 32 -3.08 1.16 19.62
C CYS A 32 -3.69 1.76 18.38
N SER A 33 -3.19 1.36 17.21
CA SER A 33 -3.70 1.81 15.92
C SER A 33 -4.11 0.60 15.11
N ARG A 34 -5.29 0.65 14.54
CA ARG A 34 -5.82 -0.44 13.73
C ARG A 34 -5.61 -0.11 12.25
N PRO A 35 -4.93 -0.99 11.47
CA PRO A 35 -4.79 -0.76 10.04
C PRO A 35 -6.13 -0.88 9.33
N VAL A 36 -6.41 0.08 8.45
CA VAL A 36 -7.60 0.08 7.61
C VAL A 36 -7.14 0.14 6.17
N LEU A 37 -7.59 -0.81 5.35
CA LEU A 37 -7.24 -0.87 3.94
C LEU A 37 -8.03 0.20 3.18
N LYS A 38 -7.43 1.37 3.04
CA LYS A 38 -8.14 2.56 2.58
C LYS A 38 -8.23 2.66 1.07
N ILE A 39 -7.11 2.60 0.37
CA ILE A 39 -7.10 2.79 -1.09
C ILE A 39 -5.98 1.97 -1.73
N LEU A 40 -6.29 1.37 -2.88
CA LEU A 40 -5.34 0.57 -3.63
C LEU A 40 -5.14 1.18 -5.01
N ALA A 41 -3.89 1.31 -5.43
CA ALA A 41 -3.53 1.80 -6.75
C ALA A 41 -2.89 0.69 -7.57
N ASP A 42 -3.23 0.64 -8.86
CA ASP A 42 -2.61 -0.30 -9.77
C ASP A 42 -2.54 0.30 -11.18
N ALA A 43 -2.04 -0.47 -12.14
CA ALA A 43 -1.68 0.03 -13.45
C ALA A 43 -2.86 0.54 -14.27
N THR A 44 -4.03 -0.08 -14.14
CA THR A 44 -5.23 0.34 -14.86
C THR A 44 -6.40 0.49 -13.89
N PRO A 45 -7.42 1.30 -14.26
CA PRO A 45 -8.59 1.45 -13.39
C PRO A 45 -9.32 0.12 -13.14
N GLU A 46 -9.41 -0.72 -14.18
CA GLU A 46 -10.08 -2.01 -14.04
C GLU A 46 -9.35 -2.93 -13.09
N LEU A 47 -8.04 -3.03 -13.24
CA LEU A 47 -7.23 -3.86 -12.37
C LEU A 47 -7.28 -3.36 -10.93
N ALA A 48 -7.15 -2.05 -10.75
CA ALA A 48 -7.22 -1.45 -9.41
C ALA A 48 -8.55 -1.77 -8.74
N ARG A 49 -9.65 -1.64 -9.48
CA ARG A 49 -10.98 -1.90 -8.94
C ARG A 49 -11.15 -3.37 -8.58
N GLN A 50 -10.71 -4.27 -9.47
CA GLN A 50 -10.81 -5.70 -9.22
C GLN A 50 -10.02 -6.11 -7.98
N GLN A 51 -8.80 -5.62 -7.86
CA GLN A 51 -7.94 -5.98 -6.75
C GLN A 51 -8.40 -5.34 -5.45
N ALA A 52 -8.89 -4.11 -5.50
CA ALA A 52 -9.43 -3.45 -4.32
C ALA A 52 -10.62 -4.25 -3.78
N LYS A 53 -11.48 -4.72 -4.66
CA LYS A 53 -12.62 -5.54 -4.25
C LYS A 53 -12.16 -6.87 -3.67
N ALA A 54 -11.23 -7.54 -4.34
CA ALA A 54 -10.73 -8.84 -3.90
C ALA A 54 -10.01 -8.75 -2.56
N LEU A 55 -9.27 -7.68 -2.32
CA LEU A 55 -8.49 -7.47 -1.10
C LEU A 55 -9.21 -6.63 -0.05
N GLN A 56 -10.43 -6.20 -0.36
CA GLN A 56 -11.30 -5.48 0.56
C GLN A 56 -10.79 -4.08 0.94
N PHE A 57 -10.26 -3.38 -0.04
CA PHE A 57 -9.96 -1.96 0.10
C PHE A 57 -11.23 -1.14 -0.13
N GLU A 58 -11.32 0.00 0.54
CA GLU A 58 -12.50 0.87 0.42
C GLU A 58 -12.56 1.59 -0.92
N GLN A 59 -11.40 1.94 -1.48
CA GLN A 59 -11.31 2.70 -2.72
C GLN A 59 -10.22 2.14 -3.63
N SER A 60 -10.26 2.56 -4.90
CA SER A 60 -9.25 2.18 -5.88
C SER A 60 -8.93 3.36 -6.77
N THR A 61 -7.72 3.37 -7.34
CA THR A 61 -7.28 4.39 -8.29
C THR A 61 -6.22 3.81 -9.22
N GLU A 62 -6.06 4.41 -10.40
CA GLU A 62 -4.94 4.08 -11.27
C GLU A 62 -3.78 5.06 -11.09
N ASP A 63 -3.98 6.11 -10.29
CA ASP A 63 -3.01 7.18 -10.10
C ASP A 63 -2.42 7.11 -8.69
N TRP A 64 -1.15 6.66 -8.61
CA TRP A 64 -0.49 6.56 -7.32
C TRP A 64 -0.33 7.91 -6.64
N GLN A 65 -0.30 9.00 -7.40
CA GLN A 65 -0.20 10.34 -6.80
C GLN A 65 -1.47 10.68 -6.04
N GLU A 66 -2.62 10.29 -6.56
CA GLU A 66 -3.88 10.46 -5.86
C GLU A 66 -3.88 9.72 -4.53
N LEU A 67 -3.35 8.49 -4.53
CA LEU A 67 -3.26 7.70 -3.32
C LEU A 67 -2.35 8.36 -2.29
N VAL A 68 -1.16 8.80 -2.71
CA VAL A 68 -0.19 9.41 -1.81
C VAL A 68 -0.75 10.69 -1.20
N ASN A 69 -1.53 11.46 -1.95
CA ASN A 69 -2.11 12.71 -1.48
C ASN A 69 -3.44 12.54 -0.74
N HIS A 70 -3.93 11.32 -0.64
CA HIS A 70 -5.23 11.07 -0.02
C HIS A 70 -5.16 11.40 1.48
N PRO A 71 -6.09 12.23 1.99
CA PRO A 71 -6.01 12.70 3.37
C PRO A 71 -6.17 11.59 4.41
N GLU A 72 -6.81 10.49 4.04
CA GLU A 72 -7.02 9.38 4.97
C GLU A 72 -5.98 8.28 4.85
N VAL A 73 -4.98 8.46 4.00
CA VAL A 73 -3.85 7.53 3.92
C VAL A 73 -2.75 7.99 4.86
N ASP A 74 -2.45 7.18 5.85
CA ASP A 74 -1.43 7.48 6.85
C ASP A 74 -0.11 6.78 6.52
N VAL A 75 -0.16 5.63 5.86
CA VAL A 75 1.02 4.85 5.49
C VAL A 75 0.92 4.47 4.02
N VAL A 76 2.00 4.65 3.29
CA VAL A 76 2.08 4.26 1.87
C VAL A 76 2.90 2.99 1.77
N ASP A 77 2.31 1.94 1.23
CA ASP A 77 2.95 0.64 1.07
C ASP A 77 3.20 0.40 -0.42
N ILE A 78 4.46 0.26 -0.81
CA ILE A 78 4.84 0.17 -2.22
C ILE A 78 5.28 -1.25 -2.55
N THR A 79 4.47 -1.93 -3.36
CA THR A 79 4.80 -3.25 -3.90
C THR A 79 4.80 -3.23 -5.43
N ALA A 80 4.92 -2.03 -6.00
CA ALA A 80 4.96 -1.81 -7.44
C ALA A 80 6.34 -2.17 -8.00
N PRO A 81 6.51 -2.16 -9.34
CA PRO A 81 7.83 -2.37 -9.94
C PRO A 81 8.87 -1.37 -9.44
N ASN A 82 10.12 -1.81 -9.40
CA ASN A 82 11.21 -1.04 -8.81
C ASN A 82 11.36 0.37 -9.34
N HIS A 83 11.13 0.59 -10.63
CA HIS A 83 11.34 1.90 -11.22
C HIS A 83 10.38 2.97 -10.66
N LEU A 84 9.31 2.56 -10.02
CA LEU A 84 8.35 3.47 -9.40
C LEU A 84 8.64 3.74 -7.93
N HIS A 85 9.50 2.95 -7.29
CA HIS A 85 9.72 3.05 -5.85
C HIS A 85 10.24 4.42 -5.43
N HIS A 86 11.23 4.93 -6.13
CA HIS A 86 11.85 6.19 -5.72
C HIS A 86 10.89 7.39 -5.81
N PRO A 87 10.23 7.62 -6.95
CA PRO A 87 9.33 8.78 -7.03
C PRO A 87 8.16 8.68 -6.05
N ILE A 88 7.62 7.49 -5.84
CA ILE A 88 6.52 7.32 -4.90
C ILE A 88 6.99 7.57 -3.47
N ALA A 89 8.14 7.00 -3.10
CA ALA A 89 8.68 7.16 -1.75
C ALA A 89 8.99 8.63 -1.46
N VAL A 90 9.60 9.34 -2.41
CA VAL A 90 9.90 10.75 -2.23
C VAL A 90 8.63 11.56 -2.03
N ALA A 91 7.61 11.31 -2.84
CA ALA A 91 6.34 12.04 -2.73
C ALA A 91 5.69 11.81 -1.36
N ALA A 92 5.67 10.56 -0.89
CA ALA A 92 5.06 10.24 0.40
C ALA A 92 5.84 10.87 1.55
N LEU A 93 7.16 10.77 1.52
CA LEU A 93 8.00 11.33 2.58
C LEU A 93 7.90 12.84 2.65
N ASN A 94 7.75 13.51 1.50
CA ASN A 94 7.55 14.96 1.47
C ASN A 94 6.25 15.38 2.16
N LEU A 95 5.28 14.48 2.21
CA LEU A 95 4.02 14.73 2.92
C LEU A 95 4.06 14.23 4.36
N GLY A 96 5.21 13.76 4.81
CA GLY A 96 5.35 13.25 6.17
C GLY A 96 4.72 11.88 6.40
N LYS A 97 4.47 11.13 5.34
CA LYS A 97 3.85 9.80 5.45
C LYS A 97 4.90 8.71 5.47
N PRO A 98 4.85 7.79 6.45
CA PRO A 98 5.75 6.64 6.45
C PRO A 98 5.56 5.79 5.20
N VAL A 99 6.65 5.17 4.76
CA VAL A 99 6.66 4.36 3.55
C VAL A 99 7.18 2.97 3.86
N SER A 100 6.44 1.95 3.43
CA SER A 100 6.91 0.58 3.45
C SER A 100 7.18 0.16 2.01
N VAL A 101 8.35 -0.39 1.76
CA VAL A 101 8.76 -0.78 0.41
C VAL A 101 9.15 -2.26 0.41
N SER A 102 8.58 -2.99 -0.52
CA SER A 102 8.93 -4.39 -0.70
C SER A 102 10.09 -4.51 -1.69
N TYR A 103 11.22 -4.96 -1.20
CA TYR A 103 12.37 -5.30 -2.03
C TYR A 103 12.40 -6.82 -2.16
N THR A 104 11.83 -7.30 -3.23
CA THR A 104 11.69 -8.72 -3.43
C THR A 104 13.01 -9.36 -3.89
N HIS A 105 12.89 -10.43 -4.60
CA HIS A 105 14.03 -11.16 -5.15
C HIS A 105 15.01 -10.30 -5.95
N LEU A 106 14.59 -9.17 -6.46
CA LEU A 106 15.47 -8.31 -7.23
C LEU A 106 16.67 -7.83 -6.43
N ARG A 107 16.46 -7.62 -5.15
CA ARG A 107 17.56 -7.17 -4.28
C ARG A 107 18.70 -8.17 -4.23
N ALA A 108 18.35 -9.43 -4.23
CA ALA A 108 19.38 -10.49 -4.21
C ALA A 108 20.26 -10.45 -5.43
N HIS A 109 19.73 -10.01 -6.56
CA HIS A 109 20.50 -9.95 -7.82
C HIS A 109 21.36 -8.71 -7.93
N GLU A 110 21.05 -7.69 -7.20
CA GLU A 110 21.77 -6.43 -7.26
C GLU A 110 23.04 -6.43 -6.42
N THR A 111 23.15 -7.35 -5.53
CA THR A 111 24.31 -7.45 -4.64
C THR A 111 25.35 -8.46 -5.08
#